data_d9505d4ffe43aee3f4f41ebc46818147
#
_entry.id   d9505d4ffe43aee3f4f41ebc46818147
#
_cell.length_a   1.000
_cell.length_b   1.000
_cell.length_c   1.000
_cell.angle_alpha   90.00
_cell.angle_beta   90.00
_cell.angle_gamma   90.00
#
_symmetry.space_group_name_H-M   'P 1'
#
loop_
_entity.id
_entity.type
_entity.pdbx_description
1 polymer ?
#
loop_
_entity_poly.entity_id
_entity_poly.type
_entity_poly.pdbx_seq_one_letter_code
_entity_poly.pdbx_strand_id
1 'polypeptide(L)'
;MNNNMYNAIKHHLSDNILLGYSSGSLPEAFSLMVASHISLCSTCRAQLESFDAIGGEVLNSSVETDTPMASDSLNATLALIREGPTHKPVPSRVDDRVLPRPIQDYVGGGLADVKWRAIGMGVKQAILPTSDAASARLLFIPAGAAMPDHGHQGLELTMVLQGAFKDEDDYFARGDIEMADSEMHHTPIADINEDCICLVVLDARLKFDGLIPKIMQRFAQM
;
A
#
# COMPACT_ATOMS: atom_id res chain seq x y z
N MET A 1 35.23 2.01 1.00
CA MET A 1 34.54 0.88 1.65
C MET A 1 33.06 1.17 1.51
N ASN A 2 32.41 0.48 0.55
CA ASN A 2 30.97 0.70 0.27
C ASN A 2 30.14 0.08 1.38
N ASN A 3 29.59 0.91 2.25
CA ASN A 3 28.61 0.50 3.26
C ASN A 3 27.22 0.41 2.60
N ASN A 4 27.07 -0.54 1.68
CA ASN A 4 25.79 -0.86 1.05
C ASN A 4 25.19 -2.09 1.74
N MET A 5 25.03 -2.04 3.06
CA MET A 5 24.07 -2.90 3.73
C MET A 5 22.68 -2.28 3.46
N TYR A 6 22.10 -2.61 2.30
CA TYR A 6 20.66 -2.51 2.15
C TYR A 6 20.08 -3.34 3.30
N ASN A 7 19.39 -2.68 4.22
CA ASN A 7 18.63 -3.38 5.25
C ASN A 7 17.70 -4.33 4.51
N ALA A 8 17.94 -5.64 4.65
CA ALA A 8 17.04 -6.62 4.07
C ALA A 8 15.67 -6.42 4.71
N ILE A 9 14.61 -6.35 3.90
CA ILE A 9 13.24 -6.32 4.37
C ILE A 9 13.03 -7.55 5.24
N LYS A 10 12.54 -7.37 6.47
CA LYS A 10 12.36 -8.42 7.47
C LYS A 10 10.91 -8.81 7.64
N HIS A 11 10.00 -7.84 7.51
CA HIS A 11 8.58 -8.00 7.73
C HIS A 11 7.87 -8.02 6.39
N HIS A 12 7.20 -9.13 6.12
CA HIS A 12 6.61 -9.46 4.83
C HIS A 12 5.09 -9.50 4.89
N LEU A 13 4.44 -9.38 3.74
CA LEU A 13 3.01 -9.63 3.61
C LEU A 13 2.72 -11.13 3.86
N SER A 14 1.56 -11.41 4.49
CA SER A 14 1.11 -12.79 4.66
C SER A 14 0.68 -13.41 3.34
N ASP A 15 0.71 -14.76 3.28
CA ASP A 15 0.27 -15.52 2.12
C ASP A 15 -1.19 -15.23 1.75
N ASN A 16 -2.06 -14.99 2.74
CA ASN A 16 -3.46 -14.64 2.50
C ASN A 16 -3.61 -13.33 1.73
N ILE A 17 -2.81 -12.31 2.07
CA ILE A 17 -2.82 -11.03 1.36
C ILE A 17 -2.25 -11.19 -0.06
N LEU A 18 -1.14 -11.92 -0.23
CA LEU A 18 -0.55 -12.16 -1.54
C LEU A 18 -1.49 -12.98 -2.45
N LEU A 19 -2.14 -14.01 -1.91
CA LEU A 19 -3.13 -14.81 -2.63
C LEU A 19 -4.37 -13.98 -3.00
N GLY A 20 -4.84 -13.13 -2.06
CA GLY A 20 -5.93 -12.19 -2.33
C GLY A 20 -5.61 -11.22 -3.46
N TYR A 21 -4.35 -10.76 -3.54
CA TYR A 21 -3.87 -9.92 -4.64
C TYR A 21 -3.83 -10.67 -5.97
N SER A 22 -3.22 -11.87 -6.00
CA SER A 22 -3.16 -12.73 -7.20
C SER A 22 -4.56 -13.06 -7.76
N SER A 23 -5.53 -13.32 -6.88
CA SER A 23 -6.91 -13.62 -7.28
C SER A 23 -7.76 -12.38 -7.61
N GLY A 24 -7.23 -11.16 -7.42
CA GLY A 24 -7.96 -9.92 -7.65
C GLY A 24 -9.10 -9.66 -6.65
N SER A 25 -9.07 -10.29 -5.46
CA SER A 25 -10.14 -10.20 -4.46
C SER A 25 -9.92 -9.12 -3.40
N LEU A 26 -8.76 -8.45 -3.39
CA LEU A 26 -8.48 -7.39 -2.44
C LEU A 26 -9.15 -6.06 -2.83
N PRO A 27 -9.57 -5.25 -1.84
CA PRO A 27 -9.89 -3.84 -2.05
C PRO A 27 -8.71 -3.08 -2.69
N GLU A 28 -9.01 -2.02 -3.44
CA GLU A 28 -8.02 -1.23 -4.17
C GLU A 28 -6.88 -0.71 -3.29
N ALA A 29 -7.18 -0.22 -2.08
CA ALA A 29 -6.16 0.26 -1.13
C ALA A 29 -5.16 -0.84 -0.75
N PHE A 30 -5.64 -2.07 -0.48
CA PHE A 30 -4.79 -3.22 -0.18
C PHE A 30 -4.00 -3.67 -1.42
N SER A 31 -4.61 -3.63 -2.60
CA SER A 31 -3.90 -3.90 -3.86
C SER A 31 -2.77 -2.89 -4.10
N LEU A 32 -2.98 -1.62 -3.78
CA LEU A 32 -1.93 -0.58 -3.83
C LEU A 32 -0.78 -0.90 -2.85
N MET A 33 -1.10 -1.35 -1.63
CA MET A 33 -0.11 -1.76 -0.63
C MET A 33 0.76 -2.91 -1.17
N VAL A 34 0.11 -3.98 -1.67
CA VAL A 34 0.83 -5.15 -2.21
C VAL A 34 1.71 -4.75 -3.41
N ALA A 35 1.15 -4.02 -4.38
CA ALA A 35 1.90 -3.56 -5.56
C ALA A 35 3.14 -2.73 -5.17
N SER A 36 2.98 -1.86 -4.15
CA SER A 36 4.07 -1.03 -3.65
C SER A 36 5.15 -1.88 -2.95
N HIS A 37 4.75 -2.82 -2.09
CA HIS A 37 5.68 -3.68 -1.36
C HIS A 37 6.47 -4.61 -2.29
N ILE A 38 5.81 -5.30 -3.22
CA ILE A 38 6.50 -6.22 -4.16
C ILE A 38 7.44 -5.49 -5.12
N SER A 39 7.28 -4.19 -5.31
CA SER A 39 8.25 -3.38 -6.06
C SER A 39 9.58 -3.22 -5.31
N LEU A 40 9.57 -3.35 -3.99
CA LEU A 40 10.74 -3.26 -3.10
C LEU A 40 11.21 -4.63 -2.61
N CYS A 41 10.31 -5.58 -2.39
CA CYS A 41 10.56 -6.89 -1.79
C CYS A 41 10.59 -8.00 -2.84
N SER A 42 11.78 -8.54 -3.11
CA SER A 42 11.93 -9.66 -4.05
C SER A 42 11.35 -10.97 -3.51
N THR A 43 11.34 -11.17 -2.19
CA THR A 43 10.79 -12.36 -1.54
C THR A 43 9.28 -12.46 -1.75
N CYS A 44 8.53 -11.39 -1.41
CA CYS A 44 7.09 -11.37 -1.62
C CYS A 44 6.71 -11.40 -3.10
N ARG A 45 7.53 -10.80 -3.98
CA ARG A 45 7.32 -10.89 -5.43
C ARG A 45 7.44 -12.34 -5.92
N ALA A 46 8.48 -13.08 -5.51
CA ALA A 46 8.65 -14.48 -5.88
C ALA A 46 7.52 -15.37 -5.34
N GLN A 47 7.04 -15.09 -4.12
CA GLN A 47 5.89 -15.79 -3.54
C GLN A 47 4.61 -15.52 -4.34
N LEU A 48 4.36 -14.28 -4.74
CA LEU A 48 3.23 -13.90 -5.59
C LEU A 48 3.28 -14.63 -6.95
N GLU A 49 4.44 -14.69 -7.60
CA GLU A 49 4.63 -15.42 -8.86
C GLU A 49 4.26 -16.90 -8.73
N SER A 50 4.48 -17.50 -7.54
CA SER A 50 4.07 -18.88 -7.27
C SER A 50 2.53 -19.02 -7.20
N PHE A 51 1.83 -18.07 -6.61
CA PHE A 51 0.35 -18.06 -6.59
C PHE A 51 -0.22 -17.83 -7.99
N ASP A 52 0.38 -16.93 -8.77
CA ASP A 52 -0.03 -16.68 -10.15
C ASP A 52 0.14 -17.93 -11.03
N ALA A 53 1.21 -18.71 -10.82
CA ALA A 53 1.43 -19.98 -11.53
C ALA A 53 0.34 -21.02 -11.20
N ILE A 54 -0.07 -21.11 -9.91
CA ILE A 54 -1.17 -21.99 -9.49
C ILE A 54 -2.49 -21.55 -10.12
N GLY A 55 -2.78 -20.24 -10.12
CA GLY A 55 -3.96 -19.68 -10.77
C GLY A 55 -4.00 -19.95 -12.26
N GLY A 56 -2.86 -19.85 -12.95
CA GLY A 56 -2.71 -20.18 -14.36
C GLY A 56 -3.00 -21.66 -14.64
N GLU A 57 -2.54 -22.58 -13.79
CA GLU A 57 -2.82 -24.01 -13.95
C GLU A 57 -4.32 -24.35 -13.73
N VAL A 58 -4.94 -23.72 -12.70
CA VAL A 58 -6.39 -23.84 -12.51
C VAL A 58 -7.17 -23.33 -13.70
N LEU A 59 -6.77 -22.22 -14.31
CA LEU A 59 -7.39 -21.68 -15.51
C LEU A 59 -7.26 -22.68 -16.68
N ASN A 60 -6.06 -23.20 -16.92
CA ASN A 60 -5.82 -24.16 -18.01
C ASN A 60 -6.63 -25.44 -17.85
N SER A 61 -6.76 -25.96 -16.62
CA SER A 61 -7.50 -27.19 -16.33
C SER A 61 -9.03 -27.03 -16.46
N SER A 62 -9.54 -25.81 -16.36
CA SER A 62 -10.98 -25.50 -16.42
C SER A 62 -11.50 -25.20 -17.84
N VAL A 63 -10.64 -25.17 -18.85
CA VAL A 63 -11.01 -24.88 -20.25
C VAL A 63 -11.53 -26.13 -20.96
N GLU A 64 -12.62 -26.74 -20.47
CA GLU A 64 -13.34 -27.81 -21.22
C GLU A 64 -14.52 -27.29 -22.05
N THR A 65 -14.82 -26.02 -22.04
CA THR A 65 -15.91 -25.45 -22.86
C THR A 65 -15.34 -24.55 -23.94
N ASP A 66 -15.17 -25.10 -25.14
CA ASP A 66 -15.01 -24.32 -26.38
C ASP A 66 -16.23 -23.42 -26.57
N THR A 67 -16.24 -22.25 -25.90
CA THR A 67 -17.20 -21.20 -26.26
C THR A 67 -16.63 -20.46 -27.47
N PRO A 68 -17.18 -20.63 -28.65
CA PRO A 68 -16.63 -19.98 -29.83
C PRO A 68 -16.74 -18.47 -29.70
N MET A 69 -15.65 -17.79 -30.00
CA MET A 69 -15.66 -16.33 -30.13
C MET A 69 -16.63 -15.90 -31.22
N ALA A 70 -17.31 -14.75 -31.05
CA ALA A 70 -18.13 -14.18 -32.11
C ALA A 70 -17.28 -13.97 -33.40
N SER A 71 -17.84 -14.24 -34.56
CA SER A 71 -17.13 -14.24 -35.83
C SER A 71 -16.49 -12.89 -36.21
N ASP A 72 -16.97 -11.80 -35.59
CA ASP A 72 -16.50 -10.42 -35.79
C ASP A 72 -15.56 -9.93 -34.68
N SER A 73 -15.30 -10.73 -33.64
CA SER A 73 -14.49 -10.35 -32.47
C SER A 73 -13.11 -9.80 -32.85
N LEU A 74 -12.44 -10.43 -33.81
CA LEU A 74 -11.15 -9.97 -34.30
C LEU A 74 -11.24 -8.57 -34.91
N ASN A 75 -12.21 -8.36 -35.81
CA ASN A 75 -12.38 -7.06 -36.46
C ASN A 75 -12.78 -5.96 -35.50
N ALA A 76 -13.64 -6.26 -34.52
CA ALA A 76 -14.03 -5.34 -33.45
C ALA A 76 -12.83 -4.96 -32.59
N THR A 77 -12.00 -5.93 -32.17
CA THR A 77 -10.79 -5.68 -31.43
C THR A 77 -9.77 -4.83 -32.18
N LEU A 78 -9.55 -5.14 -33.46
CA LEU A 78 -8.67 -4.36 -34.32
C LEU A 78 -9.18 -2.93 -34.56
N ALA A 79 -10.50 -2.72 -34.62
CA ALA A 79 -11.08 -1.38 -34.71
C ALA A 79 -10.77 -0.58 -33.40
N LEU A 80 -10.98 -1.16 -32.22
CA LEU A 80 -10.64 -0.52 -30.93
C LEU A 80 -9.16 -0.17 -30.83
N ILE A 81 -8.26 -1.05 -31.27
CA ILE A 81 -6.82 -0.77 -31.29
C ILE A 81 -6.49 0.41 -32.22
N ARG A 82 -7.16 0.50 -33.39
CA ARG A 82 -6.94 1.61 -34.34
C ARG A 82 -7.46 2.95 -33.84
N GLU A 83 -8.52 2.95 -33.05
CA GLU A 83 -9.04 4.15 -32.38
C GLU A 83 -8.06 4.71 -31.34
N GLY A 84 -7.09 3.88 -30.89
CA GLY A 84 -6.07 4.25 -29.92
C GLY A 84 -6.59 4.33 -28.47
N PRO A 85 -5.71 4.60 -27.53
CA PRO A 85 -6.08 4.62 -26.12
C PRO A 85 -6.98 5.81 -25.80
N THR A 86 -8.09 5.54 -25.12
CA THR A 86 -9.00 6.57 -24.58
C THR A 86 -8.49 7.20 -23.28
N HIS A 87 -7.35 6.71 -22.74
CA HIS A 87 -6.80 7.18 -21.49
C HIS A 87 -5.94 8.44 -21.66
N LYS A 88 -6.03 9.33 -20.67
CA LYS A 88 -5.12 10.46 -20.55
C LYS A 88 -3.67 9.96 -20.48
N PRO A 89 -2.71 10.71 -21.05
CA PRO A 89 -1.30 10.37 -20.92
C PRO A 89 -0.94 10.13 -19.45
N VAL A 90 -0.32 8.98 -19.16
CA VAL A 90 0.23 8.72 -17.83
C VAL A 90 1.28 9.81 -17.57
N PRO A 91 1.26 10.49 -16.41
CA PRO A 91 2.26 11.49 -16.08
C PRO A 91 3.67 10.96 -16.28
N SER A 92 4.59 11.83 -16.71
CA SER A 92 5.99 11.45 -16.92
C SER A 92 6.55 10.82 -15.63
N ARG A 93 7.30 9.73 -15.80
CA ARG A 93 7.93 9.02 -14.68
C ARG A 93 8.86 9.97 -13.94
N VAL A 94 8.63 10.11 -12.62
CA VAL A 94 9.54 10.82 -11.72
C VAL A 94 10.49 9.78 -11.11
N ASP A 95 11.78 10.05 -11.12
CA ASP A 95 12.75 9.26 -10.35
C ASP A 95 12.66 9.68 -8.88
N ASP A 96 11.82 8.97 -8.12
CA ASP A 96 11.60 9.19 -6.70
C ASP A 96 12.10 8.00 -5.90
N ARG A 97 13.01 8.27 -4.96
CA ARG A 97 13.61 7.22 -4.14
C ARG A 97 12.73 6.79 -2.96
N VAL A 98 11.74 7.60 -2.59
CA VAL A 98 10.85 7.35 -1.46
C VAL A 98 9.59 6.64 -1.92
N LEU A 99 8.88 7.23 -2.89
CA LEU A 99 7.60 6.70 -3.36
C LEU A 99 7.79 5.63 -4.44
N PRO A 100 7.43 4.36 -4.18
CA PRO A 100 7.31 3.35 -5.22
C PRO A 100 6.32 3.77 -6.32
N ARG A 101 6.54 3.27 -7.53
CA ARG A 101 5.76 3.65 -8.71
C ARG A 101 4.24 3.55 -8.52
N PRO A 102 3.69 2.48 -7.93
CA PRO A 102 2.24 2.40 -7.71
C PRO A 102 1.69 3.59 -6.91
N ILE A 103 2.43 4.08 -5.91
CA ILE A 103 2.02 5.24 -5.11
C ILE A 103 2.11 6.53 -5.93
N GLN A 104 3.15 6.69 -6.77
CA GLN A 104 3.31 7.87 -7.63
C GLN A 104 2.10 8.08 -8.54
N ASP A 105 1.50 7.01 -9.05
CA ASP A 105 0.33 7.08 -9.92
C ASP A 105 -0.90 7.66 -9.20
N TYR A 106 -1.05 7.41 -7.89
CA TYR A 106 -2.12 8.00 -7.05
C TYR A 106 -1.81 9.44 -6.61
N VAL A 107 -0.56 9.76 -6.37
CA VAL A 107 -0.11 11.12 -6.02
C VAL A 107 -0.13 12.06 -7.24
N GLY A 108 0.07 11.49 -8.42
CA GLY A 108 0.24 12.23 -9.67
C GLY A 108 1.66 12.81 -9.84
N GLY A 109 2.66 12.24 -9.15
CA GLY A 109 4.04 12.69 -9.16
C GLY A 109 4.90 12.05 -8.08
N GLY A 110 5.97 12.70 -7.65
CA GLY A 110 6.87 12.25 -6.59
C GLY A 110 6.49 12.77 -5.21
N LEU A 111 7.37 12.57 -4.24
CA LEU A 111 7.18 13.00 -2.85
C LEU A 111 6.93 14.52 -2.72
N ALA A 112 7.55 15.32 -3.59
CA ALA A 112 7.38 16.77 -3.62
C ALA A 112 5.95 17.20 -4.03
N ASP A 113 5.22 16.34 -4.74
CA ASP A 113 3.87 16.61 -5.24
C ASP A 113 2.78 16.19 -4.26
N VAL A 114 3.15 15.50 -3.16
CA VAL A 114 2.22 15.05 -2.14
C VAL A 114 1.54 16.23 -1.44
N LYS A 115 0.22 16.22 -1.44
CA LYS A 115 -0.61 17.27 -0.82
C LYS A 115 -0.79 17.00 0.68
N TRP A 116 0.23 17.30 1.44
CA TRP A 116 0.24 17.09 2.87
C TRP A 116 -0.74 17.98 3.62
N ARG A 117 -1.48 17.39 4.56
CA ARG A 117 -2.35 18.07 5.52
C ARG A 117 -1.85 17.79 6.94
N ALA A 118 -1.58 18.83 7.71
CA ALA A 118 -1.18 18.69 9.10
C ALA A 118 -2.35 18.14 9.95
N ILE A 119 -2.05 17.18 10.83
CA ILE A 119 -3.01 16.54 11.76
C ILE A 119 -2.65 16.71 13.23
N GLY A 120 -1.57 17.40 13.55
CA GLY A 120 -1.11 17.73 14.90
C GLY A 120 0.28 17.18 15.20
N MET A 121 0.95 17.70 16.21
CA MET A 121 2.28 17.28 16.69
C MET A 121 3.35 17.15 15.59
N GLY A 122 3.27 17.96 14.53
CA GLY A 122 4.16 17.89 13.38
C GLY A 122 3.82 16.77 12.37
N VAL A 123 2.91 15.87 12.72
CA VAL A 123 2.44 14.79 11.85
C VAL A 123 1.58 15.36 10.72
N LYS A 124 1.76 14.82 9.51
CA LYS A 124 0.97 15.19 8.33
C LYS A 124 0.44 13.93 7.66
N GLN A 125 -0.68 14.05 6.97
CA GLN A 125 -1.22 12.98 6.14
C GLN A 125 -1.57 13.47 4.74
N ALA A 126 -1.61 12.54 3.80
CA ALA A 126 -2.20 12.73 2.48
C ALA A 126 -3.07 11.50 2.16
N ILE A 127 -4.37 11.72 1.93
CA ILE A 127 -5.30 10.65 1.56
C ILE A 127 -5.14 10.38 0.09
N LEU A 128 -5.01 9.10 -0.27
CA LEU A 128 -4.96 8.64 -1.64
C LEU A 128 -6.37 8.28 -2.12
N PRO A 129 -6.73 8.66 -3.36
CA PRO A 129 -8.09 8.45 -3.89
C PRO A 129 -8.28 6.99 -4.32
N THR A 130 -8.52 6.10 -3.36
CA THR A 130 -8.92 4.71 -3.59
C THR A 130 -10.44 4.55 -3.46
N SER A 131 -10.98 3.38 -3.85
CA SER A 131 -12.39 3.05 -3.69
C SER A 131 -12.82 3.07 -2.21
N ASP A 132 -14.13 3.21 -1.96
CA ASP A 132 -14.71 3.32 -0.60
C ASP A 132 -14.63 2.02 0.22
N ALA A 133 -14.18 0.90 -0.37
CA ALA A 133 -14.09 -0.39 0.31
C ALA A 133 -12.98 -0.43 1.37
N ALA A 134 -11.94 0.38 1.21
CA ALA A 134 -10.84 0.53 2.15
C ALA A 134 -10.14 1.88 1.92
N SER A 135 -9.43 2.39 2.92
CA SER A 135 -8.73 3.67 2.81
C SER A 135 -7.22 3.49 2.68
N ALA A 136 -6.58 4.34 1.88
CA ALA A 136 -5.13 4.46 1.79
C ALA A 136 -4.69 5.88 2.08
N ARG A 137 -3.60 6.03 2.83
CA ARG A 137 -3.02 7.34 3.15
C ARG A 137 -1.51 7.27 3.28
N LEU A 138 -0.84 8.36 2.96
CA LEU A 138 0.55 8.58 3.36
C LEU A 138 0.55 9.30 4.72
N LEU A 139 1.44 8.87 5.62
CA LEU A 139 1.74 9.55 6.88
C LEU A 139 3.18 10.06 6.84
N PHE A 140 3.37 11.28 7.29
CA PHE A 140 4.67 11.87 7.60
C PHE A 140 4.74 12.07 9.10
N ILE A 141 5.69 11.44 9.75
CA ILE A 141 5.90 11.46 11.20
C ILE A 141 7.31 12.02 11.45
N PRO A 142 7.44 13.17 12.16
CA PRO A 142 8.76 13.73 12.44
C PRO A 142 9.63 12.75 13.22
N ALA A 143 10.94 12.81 12.98
CA ALA A 143 11.93 12.02 13.73
C ALA A 143 11.71 12.12 15.24
N GLY A 144 11.69 10.99 15.94
CA GLY A 144 11.48 10.88 17.38
C GLY A 144 10.05 11.14 17.87
N ALA A 145 9.10 11.45 17.00
CA ALA A 145 7.72 11.65 17.39
C ALA A 145 7.02 10.32 17.66
N ALA A 146 6.24 10.26 18.74
CA ALA A 146 5.37 9.12 19.06
C ALA A 146 3.97 9.37 18.53
N MET A 147 3.35 8.34 17.94
CA MET A 147 1.92 8.35 17.67
C MET A 147 1.16 8.04 18.95
N PRO A 148 -0.05 8.60 19.15
CA PRO A 148 -0.87 8.20 20.29
C PRO A 148 -1.13 6.71 20.33
N ASP A 149 -1.20 6.11 21.53
CA ASP A 149 -1.67 4.73 21.70
C ASP A 149 -3.06 4.57 21.08
N HIS A 150 -3.21 3.55 20.24
CA HIS A 150 -4.44 3.29 19.52
C HIS A 150 -4.60 1.80 19.18
N GLY A 151 -5.86 1.40 19.00
CA GLY A 151 -6.24 0.08 18.53
C GLY A 151 -7.00 0.17 17.21
N HIS A 152 -7.20 -0.97 16.59
CA HIS A 152 -7.81 -1.10 15.27
C HIS A 152 -9.18 -1.77 15.35
N GLN A 153 -10.08 -1.55 14.39
CA GLN A 153 -11.37 -2.27 14.28
C GLN A 153 -11.36 -3.35 13.21
N GLY A 154 -10.30 -3.38 12.40
CA GLY A 154 -10.10 -4.28 11.29
C GLY A 154 -8.62 -4.46 11.04
N LEU A 155 -8.28 -4.83 9.82
CA LEU A 155 -6.89 -5.01 9.41
C LEU A 155 -6.29 -3.66 8.98
N GLU A 156 -5.16 -3.31 9.60
CA GLU A 156 -4.28 -2.23 9.15
C GLU A 156 -2.98 -2.82 8.62
N LEU A 157 -2.51 -2.32 7.49
CA LEU A 157 -1.16 -2.55 7.00
C LEU A 157 -0.41 -1.23 6.92
N THR A 158 0.76 -1.18 7.55
CA THR A 158 1.66 -0.01 7.53
C THR A 158 2.99 -0.39 6.90
N MET A 159 3.32 0.22 5.75
CA MET A 159 4.61 0.04 5.07
C MET A 159 5.50 1.27 5.21
N VAL A 160 6.72 1.07 5.66
CA VAL A 160 7.71 2.14 5.73
C VAL A 160 8.27 2.45 4.34
N LEU A 161 8.18 3.71 3.93
CA LEU A 161 8.71 4.24 2.66
C LEU A 161 10.04 4.96 2.85
N GLN A 162 10.20 5.66 4.00
CA GLN A 162 11.41 6.37 4.41
C GLN A 162 11.54 6.33 5.92
N GLY A 163 12.77 6.35 6.42
CA GLY A 163 13.05 6.28 7.85
C GLY A 163 12.71 4.93 8.43
N ALA A 164 12.27 4.94 9.68
CA ALA A 164 11.87 3.77 10.44
C ALA A 164 10.96 4.16 11.60
N PHE A 165 10.25 3.19 12.17
CA PHE A 165 9.60 3.30 13.47
C PHE A 165 9.76 2.00 14.26
N LYS A 166 9.50 2.09 15.54
CA LYS A 166 9.39 0.92 16.43
C LYS A 166 8.11 1.04 17.25
N ASP A 167 7.58 -0.08 17.63
CA ASP A 167 6.55 -0.21 18.65
C ASP A 167 7.07 -1.05 19.84
N GLU A 168 6.16 -1.66 20.59
CA GLU A 168 6.47 -2.53 21.74
C GLU A 168 7.07 -3.87 21.28
N ASP A 169 6.75 -4.33 20.07
CA ASP A 169 7.06 -5.67 19.60
C ASP A 169 8.29 -5.71 18.68
N ASP A 170 8.46 -4.72 17.77
CA ASP A 170 9.53 -4.80 16.78
C ASP A 170 9.98 -3.41 16.23
N TYR A 171 10.92 -3.45 15.27
CA TYR A 171 11.49 -2.31 14.57
C TYR A 171 11.30 -2.47 13.06
N PHE A 172 10.60 -1.52 12.47
CA PHE A 172 10.22 -1.51 11.06
C PHE A 172 11.03 -0.44 10.31
N ALA A 173 11.74 -0.86 9.28
CA ALA A 173 12.54 -0.01 8.41
C ALA A 173 11.97 -0.02 6.97
N ARG A 174 12.58 0.78 6.10
CA ARG A 174 12.12 0.92 4.71
C ARG A 174 11.83 -0.41 4.02
N GLY A 175 10.60 -0.57 3.57
CA GLY A 175 10.07 -1.76 2.89
C GLY A 175 9.41 -2.76 3.81
N ASP A 176 9.63 -2.69 5.13
CA ASP A 176 8.95 -3.55 6.09
C ASP A 176 7.46 -3.23 6.17
N ILE A 177 6.68 -4.27 6.47
CA ILE A 177 5.22 -4.20 6.68
C ILE A 177 4.91 -4.55 8.14
N GLU A 178 4.25 -3.65 8.85
CA GLU A 178 3.52 -3.97 10.07
C GLU A 178 2.09 -4.37 9.70
N MET A 179 1.58 -5.43 10.33
CA MET A 179 0.20 -5.90 10.18
C MET A 179 -0.45 -5.86 11.55
N ALA A 180 -1.40 -4.94 11.73
CA ALA A 180 -2.14 -4.78 12.97
C ALA A 180 -3.60 -5.19 12.77
N ASP A 181 -4.16 -5.93 13.72
CA ASP A 181 -5.55 -6.35 13.75
C ASP A 181 -6.32 -5.75 14.93
N SER A 182 -7.55 -6.21 15.14
CA SER A 182 -8.42 -5.68 16.19
C SER A 182 -7.99 -6.03 17.63
N GLU A 183 -7.01 -6.89 17.81
CA GLU A 183 -6.49 -7.28 19.14
C GLU A 183 -5.22 -6.51 19.50
N MET A 184 -4.59 -5.85 18.52
CA MET A 184 -3.36 -5.11 18.70
C MET A 184 -3.61 -3.67 19.19
N HIS A 185 -2.89 -3.30 20.25
CA HIS A 185 -2.73 -1.93 20.74
C HIS A 185 -1.26 -1.59 20.75
N HIS A 186 -0.88 -0.48 20.14
CA HIS A 186 0.51 -0.10 20.03
C HIS A 186 0.73 1.41 20.05
N THR A 187 1.98 1.80 20.35
CA THR A 187 2.43 3.19 20.36
C THR A 187 3.64 3.35 19.43
N PRO A 188 3.42 3.46 18.10
CA PRO A 188 4.54 3.60 17.17
C PRO A 188 5.36 4.87 17.45
N ILE A 189 6.67 4.74 17.48
CA ILE A 189 7.62 5.85 17.70
C ILE A 189 8.57 5.89 16.51
N ALA A 190 8.57 7.00 15.77
CA ALA A 190 9.51 7.22 14.68
C ALA A 190 10.95 7.24 15.19
N ASP A 191 11.88 6.67 14.40
CA ASP A 191 13.31 6.72 14.71
C ASP A 191 13.80 8.17 14.75
N ILE A 192 14.83 8.42 15.57
CA ILE A 192 15.36 9.77 15.82
C ILE A 192 16.25 10.29 14.69
N ASN A 193 16.69 9.43 13.78
CA ASN A 193 17.69 9.76 12.77
C ASN A 193 17.11 10.38 11.51
N GLU A 194 15.85 10.06 11.18
CA GLU A 194 15.19 10.50 9.96
C GLU A 194 13.67 10.55 10.14
N ASP A 195 13.01 11.49 9.47
CA ASP A 195 11.54 11.54 9.43
C ASP A 195 10.98 10.25 8.80
N CYS A 196 9.94 9.70 9.41
CA CYS A 196 9.31 8.48 8.96
C CYS A 196 8.16 8.80 8.00
N ILE A 197 8.17 8.17 6.83
CA ILE A 197 7.07 8.23 5.85
C ILE A 197 6.54 6.83 5.65
N CYS A 198 5.23 6.66 5.86
CA CYS A 198 4.54 5.38 5.72
C CYS A 198 3.39 5.46 4.73
N LEU A 199 3.13 4.35 4.02
CA LEU A 199 1.82 4.06 3.42
C LEU A 199 1.02 3.26 4.44
N VAL A 200 -0.17 3.74 4.78
CA VAL A 200 -1.09 3.05 5.68
C VAL A 200 -2.38 2.73 4.94
N VAL A 201 -2.85 1.49 5.05
CA VAL A 201 -4.15 1.06 4.50
C VAL A 201 -4.98 0.39 5.58
N LEU A 202 -6.29 0.68 5.57
CA LEU A 202 -7.26 0.17 6.56
C LEU A 202 -8.53 -0.29 5.87
N ASP A 203 -9.08 -1.42 6.32
CA ASP A 203 -10.40 -1.91 5.91
C ASP A 203 -11.55 -1.38 6.79
N ALA A 204 -11.22 -0.79 7.96
CA ALA A 204 -12.19 -0.23 8.90
C ALA A 204 -11.70 1.10 9.49
N ARG A 205 -12.59 1.81 10.21
CA ARG A 205 -12.24 3.07 10.88
C ARG A 205 -11.44 2.80 12.16
N LEU A 206 -10.42 3.64 12.44
CA LEU A 206 -9.65 3.59 13.67
C LEU A 206 -10.53 3.87 14.90
N LYS A 207 -10.33 3.09 15.96
CA LYS A 207 -10.83 3.39 17.31
C LYS A 207 -9.71 4.00 18.14
N PHE A 208 -9.99 5.15 18.72
CA PHE A 208 -9.12 5.73 19.74
C PHE A 208 -9.76 5.53 21.11
N ASP A 209 -9.14 4.73 21.97
CA ASP A 209 -9.56 4.56 23.34
C ASP A 209 -8.92 5.65 24.20
N GLY A 210 -9.75 6.58 24.70
CA GLY A 210 -9.34 7.66 25.59
C GLY A 210 -9.99 9.01 25.29
N LEU A 211 -9.80 9.97 26.19
CA LEU A 211 -10.18 11.38 26.05
C LEU A 211 -9.27 12.08 25.01
N ILE A 212 -9.27 11.57 23.79
CA ILE A 212 -8.69 12.31 22.68
C ILE A 212 -9.55 13.54 22.47
N PRO A 213 -8.99 14.75 22.44
CA PRO A 213 -9.76 15.96 22.18
C PRO A 213 -10.60 15.74 20.91
N LYS A 214 -11.87 16.11 20.95
CA LYS A 214 -12.83 16.03 19.80
C LYS A 214 -12.28 16.60 18.49
N ILE A 215 -11.21 17.35 18.56
CA ILE A 215 -10.43 17.88 17.44
C ILE A 215 -9.76 16.73 16.64
N MET A 216 -9.22 15.70 17.27
CA MET A 216 -8.62 14.56 16.55
C MET A 216 -9.68 13.60 15.99
N GLN A 217 -10.85 13.46 16.62
CA GLN A 217 -11.98 12.71 16.05
C GLN A 217 -12.44 13.27 14.69
N ARG A 218 -12.32 14.59 14.47
CA ARG A 218 -12.62 15.21 13.18
C ARG A 218 -11.62 14.81 12.07
N PHE A 219 -10.44 14.35 12.46
CA PHE A 219 -9.39 13.89 11.53
C PHE A 219 -9.46 12.38 11.30
N ALA A 220 -10.08 11.62 12.22
CA ALA A 220 -10.37 10.20 12.07
C ALA A 220 -11.69 9.93 11.28
N GLN A 221 -12.46 10.97 10.98
CA GLN A 221 -13.69 10.90 10.18
C GLN A 221 -13.38 11.03 8.68
N MET A 222 -12.45 10.27 8.23
CA MET A 222 -12.25 10.09 6.79
C MET A 222 -12.22 8.63 6.47
#